data_07e0ca0693c8ea5fccc3b1bdb975ab35
#
_entry.id   07e0ca0693c8ea5fccc3b1bdb975ab35
#
_cell.length_a   1.000
_cell.length_b   1.000
_cell.length_c   1.000
_cell.angle_alpha   90.00
_cell.angle_beta   90.00
_cell.angle_gamma   90.00
#
_symmetry.space_group_name_H-M   'P 1'
#
loop_
_entity.id
_entity.type
_entity.pdbx_description
1 polymer ?
#
loop_
_entity_poly.entity_id
_entity_poly.type
_entity_poly.pdbx_seq_one_letter_code
_entity_poly.pdbx_strand_id
1 'polypeptide(L)'
;MLLVIFSCQSSDNKFDEQNEVSQNKAYDKAWEFYEKEENDSAYVYFNKAYSEFIKQNNKHQASKCLINLGYISYKKGDWFGSQELNIEAIKLLNPQIKEEAETLSSAYNSLGQSTHELKNYKEAINYFQNSIDFTKDENVFIVNQNNIANSYRYNNQFDEAIKIYKDLLDEKQIHDSPKEYARVLDNLAYTKWLQNKNRVVENELNKALDIRIKENDLWGQNASYAHLTDYFSNKDVKKALDFAYKRKTIVFENKSVEDQLEVYQQLILLENPTNSKKYFEAYQKLNDSIQLERNKAKNQFALIRFDSEKNKANFLKAEAENEKKKNKILSLYIVVILLLFILCFAYFWHKRRKQKLEQEKVLEVKKTELKYSKKVHDKVANGIYHVMSDIENKSEFNRDEILDKLEEVYEISRDISYDKKDEAQHENFAAKLSQLISSFDSDKAKIYLIGNENELWSIISHQAKAEIFLVIQELLTNMKKHSQASRVVLNFKQENQQFYMNYSDNGIGISELNPKNGLQNTVSRISSLKGDVIFETENVNGLKIIIKFPIL
;
A
#
# COMPACT_ATOMS: atom_id res chain seq x y z
N MET A 1 -4.08 24.67 -17.01
CA MET A 1 -2.74 24.52 -16.44
C MET A 1 -2.78 25.19 -15.09
N LEU A 2 -3.18 24.44 -14.05
CA LEU A 2 -3.21 24.90 -12.65
C LEU A 2 -2.33 23.90 -11.89
N LEU A 3 -1.11 24.31 -11.64
CA LEU A 3 -0.17 23.69 -10.73
C LEU A 3 -0.65 24.02 -9.30
N VAL A 4 -1.23 23.06 -8.61
CA VAL A 4 -1.39 23.13 -7.16
C VAL A 4 -0.09 22.63 -6.55
N ILE A 5 0.76 23.56 -6.19
CA ILE A 5 1.96 23.33 -5.38
C ILE A 5 1.46 23.15 -3.95
N PHE A 6 1.47 21.91 -3.43
CA PHE A 6 1.41 21.69 -1.99
C PHE A 6 2.74 22.15 -1.40
N SER A 7 2.75 23.37 -0.89
CA SER A 7 3.76 23.87 0.01
C SER A 7 3.62 23.10 1.33
N CYS A 8 4.54 22.16 1.60
CA CYS A 8 4.84 21.74 2.95
C CYS A 8 5.46 22.94 3.67
N GLN A 9 4.65 23.70 4.37
CA GLN A 9 5.14 24.52 5.48
C GLN A 9 5.51 23.55 6.60
N SER A 10 6.80 23.38 6.84
CA SER A 10 7.32 22.92 8.11
C SER A 10 6.95 23.97 9.16
N SER A 11 5.86 23.74 9.86
CA SER A 11 5.63 24.39 11.13
C SER A 11 6.64 23.78 12.10
N ASP A 12 7.67 24.55 12.43
CA ASP A 12 8.43 24.38 13.65
C ASP A 12 7.47 24.54 14.85
N ASN A 13 6.71 23.51 15.13
CA ASN A 13 6.13 23.31 16.44
C ASN A 13 7.28 22.76 17.30
N LYS A 14 7.93 23.68 18.03
CA LYS A 14 8.53 23.33 19.31
C LYS A 14 7.42 22.68 20.13
N PHE A 15 7.42 21.34 20.13
CA PHE A 15 6.74 20.60 21.18
C PHE A 15 7.47 20.96 22.48
N ASP A 16 6.90 21.87 23.23
CA ASP A 16 7.07 21.89 24.66
C ASP A 16 6.64 20.49 25.15
N GLU A 17 7.61 19.63 25.37
CA GLU A 17 7.45 18.44 26.21
C GLU A 17 7.22 18.90 27.65
N GLN A 18 6.08 19.51 27.90
CA GLN A 18 5.45 19.39 29.19
C GLN A 18 4.90 17.97 29.24
N ASN A 19 5.59 17.12 30.00
CA ASN A 19 5.12 15.83 30.44
C ASN A 19 3.73 15.97 31.07
N GLU A 20 2.68 15.98 30.28
CA GLU A 20 1.38 15.52 30.73
C GLU A 20 1.54 14.04 31.00
N VAL A 21 1.87 13.71 32.26
CA VAL A 21 1.65 12.38 32.81
C VAL A 21 0.17 12.11 32.58
N SER A 22 -0.15 11.37 31.53
CA SER A 22 -1.54 11.04 31.24
C SER A 22 -2.07 10.33 32.47
N GLN A 23 -3.02 10.96 33.19
CA GLN A 23 -3.66 10.39 34.38
C GLN A 23 -4.27 9.06 33.99
N ASN A 24 -3.58 7.97 34.31
CA ASN A 24 -4.12 6.65 34.11
C ASN A 24 -4.89 6.22 35.35
N LYS A 25 -6.21 6.32 35.28
CA LYS A 25 -7.10 5.98 36.41
C LYS A 25 -6.90 4.56 36.96
N ALA A 26 -6.48 3.62 36.13
CA ALA A 26 -6.22 2.26 36.60
C ALA A 26 -4.91 2.22 37.41
N TYR A 27 -3.89 2.97 36.99
CA TYR A 27 -2.61 3.07 37.69
C TYR A 27 -2.76 3.73 39.05
N ASP A 28 -3.48 4.86 39.11
CA ASP A 28 -3.75 5.58 40.38
C ASP A 28 -4.52 4.68 41.35
N LYS A 29 -5.52 3.97 40.84
CA LYS A 29 -6.32 3.03 41.64
C LYS A 29 -5.52 1.82 42.13
N ALA A 30 -4.54 1.37 41.32
CA ALA A 30 -3.62 0.30 41.72
C ALA A 30 -2.79 0.71 42.94
N TRP A 31 -2.28 1.96 42.94
CA TRP A 31 -1.55 2.50 44.09
C TRP A 31 -2.43 2.67 45.31
N GLU A 32 -3.67 3.15 45.17
CA GLU A 32 -4.62 3.24 46.28
C GLU A 32 -4.86 1.92 46.98
N PHE A 33 -5.03 0.82 46.20
CA PHE A 33 -5.17 -0.52 46.76
C PHE A 33 -3.86 -1.04 47.37
N TYR A 34 -2.72 -0.75 46.73
CA TYR A 34 -1.41 -1.15 47.25
C TYR A 34 -1.09 -0.50 48.59
N GLU A 35 -1.38 0.77 48.78
CA GLU A 35 -1.21 1.50 50.07
C GLU A 35 -2.11 0.96 51.17
N LYS A 36 -3.29 0.39 50.81
CA LYS A 36 -4.19 -0.29 51.74
C LYS A 36 -3.80 -1.74 52.01
N GLU A 37 -2.68 -2.22 51.49
CA GLU A 37 -2.24 -3.62 51.56
C GLU A 37 -3.17 -4.61 50.86
N GLU A 38 -4.12 -4.15 50.04
CA GLU A 38 -5.02 -4.94 49.22
C GLU A 38 -4.33 -5.44 47.94
N ASN A 39 -3.29 -6.27 48.12
CA ASN A 39 -2.39 -6.68 47.07
C ASN A 39 -3.08 -7.36 45.87
N ASP A 40 -4.13 -8.14 46.08
CA ASP A 40 -4.84 -8.84 45.03
C ASP A 40 -5.59 -7.83 44.12
N SER A 41 -6.24 -6.81 44.71
CA SER A 41 -6.87 -5.71 43.96
C SER A 41 -5.83 -4.86 43.24
N ALA A 42 -4.73 -4.50 43.90
CA ALA A 42 -3.63 -3.78 43.32
C ALA A 42 -3.06 -4.48 42.08
N TYR A 43 -2.90 -5.81 42.16
CA TYR A 43 -2.42 -6.63 41.04
C TYR A 43 -3.34 -6.52 39.81
N VAL A 44 -4.67 -6.65 40.00
CA VAL A 44 -5.66 -6.51 38.93
C VAL A 44 -5.55 -5.12 38.24
N TYR A 45 -5.46 -4.06 39.06
CA TYR A 45 -5.43 -2.71 38.52
C TYR A 45 -4.09 -2.33 37.88
N PHE A 46 -2.94 -2.78 38.40
CA PHE A 46 -1.65 -2.64 37.72
C PHE A 46 -1.64 -3.38 36.38
N ASN A 47 -2.22 -4.58 36.29
CA ASN A 47 -2.31 -5.32 35.05
C ASN A 47 -3.24 -4.62 34.02
N LYS A 48 -4.32 -3.99 34.47
CA LYS A 48 -5.17 -3.15 33.64
C LYS A 48 -4.41 -1.92 33.10
N ALA A 49 -3.70 -1.21 33.99
CA ALA A 49 -2.86 -0.05 33.62
C ALA A 49 -1.77 -0.45 32.61
N TYR A 50 -1.10 -1.58 32.84
CA TYR A 50 -0.14 -2.16 31.89
C TYR A 50 -0.73 -2.30 30.49
N SER A 51 -1.93 -2.92 30.39
CA SER A 51 -2.62 -3.12 29.11
C SER A 51 -2.98 -1.81 28.41
N GLU A 52 -3.34 -0.77 29.18
CA GLU A 52 -3.65 0.56 28.67
C GLU A 52 -2.40 1.30 28.18
N PHE A 53 -1.29 1.24 28.93
CA PHE A 53 -0.01 1.84 28.53
C PHE A 53 0.60 1.16 27.30
N ILE A 54 0.47 -0.15 27.15
CA ILE A 54 0.90 -0.86 25.93
C ILE A 54 0.13 -0.37 24.69
N LYS A 55 -1.20 -0.19 24.81
CA LYS A 55 -2.02 0.37 23.70
C LYS A 55 -1.62 1.79 23.33
N GLN A 56 -1.17 2.58 24.31
CA GLN A 56 -0.67 3.95 24.11
C GLN A 56 0.79 4.00 23.63
N ASN A 57 1.45 2.85 23.45
CA ASN A 57 2.88 2.73 23.16
C ASN A 57 3.78 3.38 24.23
N ASN A 58 3.28 3.53 25.46
CA ASN A 58 4.04 4.08 26.60
C ASN A 58 4.78 2.94 27.33
N LYS A 59 5.91 2.53 26.77
CA LYS A 59 6.72 1.40 27.27
C LYS A 59 7.27 1.64 28.67
N HIS A 60 7.68 2.87 28.98
CA HIS A 60 8.25 3.21 30.30
C HIS A 60 7.20 3.05 31.42
N GLN A 61 5.98 3.56 31.26
CA GLN A 61 4.94 3.38 32.28
C GLN A 61 4.45 1.92 32.34
N ALA A 62 4.42 1.22 31.21
CA ALA A 62 4.12 -0.20 31.18
C ALA A 62 5.13 -1.03 31.98
N SER A 63 6.43 -0.73 31.87
CA SER A 63 7.49 -1.41 32.64
C SER A 63 7.35 -1.19 34.15
N LYS A 64 6.98 0.03 34.59
CA LYS A 64 6.68 0.32 36.00
C LYS A 64 5.53 -0.54 36.53
N CYS A 65 4.48 -0.73 35.72
CA CYS A 65 3.38 -1.64 36.10
C CYS A 65 3.89 -3.08 36.29
N LEU A 66 4.72 -3.59 35.36
CA LEU A 66 5.28 -4.94 35.44
C LEU A 66 6.17 -5.12 36.67
N ILE A 67 6.99 -4.13 37.03
CA ILE A 67 7.82 -4.17 38.25
C ILE A 67 6.95 -4.25 39.51
N ASN A 68 5.86 -3.46 39.57
CA ASN A 68 4.93 -3.49 40.70
C ASN A 68 4.19 -4.83 40.78
N LEU A 69 3.75 -5.38 39.64
CA LEU A 69 3.19 -6.74 39.58
C LEU A 69 4.20 -7.79 40.05
N GLY A 70 5.47 -7.67 39.63
CA GLY A 70 6.56 -8.53 40.06
C GLY A 70 6.79 -8.44 41.57
N TYR A 71 6.75 -7.26 42.14
CA TYR A 71 6.91 -7.06 43.58
C TYR A 71 5.72 -7.67 44.39
N ILE A 72 4.49 -7.50 43.91
CA ILE A 72 3.32 -8.12 44.54
C ILE A 72 3.42 -9.66 44.47
N SER A 73 3.84 -10.21 43.30
CA SER A 73 4.09 -11.64 43.11
C SER A 73 5.16 -12.14 44.10
N TYR A 74 6.27 -11.40 44.25
CA TYR A 74 7.31 -11.70 45.22
C TYR A 74 6.78 -11.77 46.66
N LYS A 75 6.04 -10.74 47.09
CA LYS A 75 5.42 -10.72 48.44
C LYS A 75 4.45 -11.88 48.68
N LYS A 76 3.77 -12.38 47.66
CA LYS A 76 2.87 -13.54 47.72
C LYS A 76 3.58 -14.88 47.55
N GLY A 77 4.91 -14.90 47.44
CA GLY A 77 5.74 -16.10 47.26
C GLY A 77 5.69 -16.73 45.86
N ASP A 78 5.16 -16.01 44.87
CA ASP A 78 5.27 -16.40 43.45
C ASP A 78 6.57 -15.81 42.84
N TRP A 79 7.70 -16.38 43.26
CA TRP A 79 9.02 -15.89 42.87
C TRP A 79 9.31 -16.09 41.39
N PHE A 80 8.84 -17.17 40.76
CA PHE A 80 8.92 -17.38 39.32
C PHE A 80 8.11 -16.35 38.54
N GLY A 81 6.86 -16.10 38.95
CA GLY A 81 6.05 -15.05 38.34
C GLY A 81 6.66 -13.67 38.49
N SER A 82 7.32 -13.39 39.63
CA SER A 82 8.08 -12.14 39.82
C SER A 82 9.25 -12.04 38.85
N GLN A 83 10.03 -13.11 38.62
CA GLN A 83 11.11 -13.12 37.64
C GLN A 83 10.59 -12.85 36.22
N GLU A 84 9.55 -13.55 35.77
CA GLU A 84 8.96 -13.36 34.45
C GLU A 84 8.53 -11.91 34.20
N LEU A 85 7.85 -11.30 35.17
CA LEU A 85 7.36 -9.91 35.08
C LEU A 85 8.52 -8.90 35.00
N ASN A 86 9.55 -9.08 35.84
CA ASN A 86 10.71 -8.18 35.81
C ASN A 86 11.55 -8.34 34.53
N ILE A 87 11.70 -9.56 34.00
CA ILE A 87 12.36 -9.80 32.71
C ILE A 87 11.57 -9.12 31.57
N GLU A 88 10.24 -9.18 31.62
CA GLU A 88 9.40 -8.47 30.62
C GLU A 88 9.54 -6.93 30.76
N ALA A 89 9.59 -6.40 31.97
CA ALA A 89 9.83 -5.00 32.23
C ALA A 89 11.15 -4.53 31.63
N ILE A 90 12.24 -5.26 31.86
CA ILE A 90 13.57 -4.94 31.32
C ILE A 90 13.56 -4.86 29.80
N LYS A 91 12.85 -5.75 29.10
CA LYS A 91 12.75 -5.74 27.62
C LYS A 91 12.06 -4.50 27.04
N LEU A 92 11.25 -3.82 27.83
CA LEU A 92 10.54 -2.61 27.40
C LEU A 92 11.39 -1.33 27.53
N LEU A 93 12.48 -1.38 28.28
CA LEU A 93 13.28 -0.21 28.69
C LEU A 93 14.52 -0.04 27.82
N ASN A 94 14.90 1.22 27.61
CA ASN A 94 16.11 1.62 26.90
C ASN A 94 17.14 2.19 27.90
N PRO A 95 18.29 1.52 28.12
CA PRO A 95 19.30 1.97 29.08
C PRO A 95 19.96 3.31 28.75
N GLN A 96 19.78 3.83 27.54
CA GLN A 96 20.33 5.12 27.13
C GLN A 96 19.48 6.32 27.62
N ILE A 97 18.26 6.06 28.06
CA ILE A 97 17.34 7.08 28.59
C ILE A 97 17.49 7.11 30.11
N LYS A 98 17.86 8.27 30.67
CA LYS A 98 18.19 8.41 32.09
C LYS A 98 17.06 7.96 33.03
N GLU A 99 15.83 8.37 32.75
CA GLU A 99 14.65 8.01 33.55
C GLU A 99 14.33 6.51 33.47
N GLU A 100 14.65 5.87 32.37
CA GLU A 100 14.47 4.43 32.17
C GLU A 100 15.61 3.62 32.80
N ALA A 101 16.83 4.18 32.92
CA ALA A 101 17.94 3.55 33.62
C ALA A 101 17.62 3.32 35.11
N GLU A 102 17.02 4.29 35.79
CA GLU A 102 16.59 4.15 37.20
C GLU A 102 15.48 3.08 37.35
N THR A 103 14.59 2.99 36.36
CA THR A 103 13.57 1.95 36.31
C THR A 103 14.18 0.57 36.05
N LEU A 104 15.22 0.48 35.21
CA LEU A 104 16.03 -0.74 35.01
C LEU A 104 16.69 -1.18 36.30
N SER A 105 17.28 -0.27 37.07
CA SER A 105 17.85 -0.56 38.38
C SER A 105 16.82 -1.22 39.32
N SER A 106 15.62 -0.67 39.39
CA SER A 106 14.53 -1.22 40.18
C SER A 106 14.11 -2.63 39.73
N ALA A 107 14.01 -2.84 38.41
CA ALA A 107 13.66 -4.13 37.82
C ALA A 107 14.72 -5.19 38.12
N TYR A 108 16.01 -4.86 37.96
CA TYR A 108 17.11 -5.77 38.27
C TYR A 108 17.21 -6.07 39.76
N ASN A 109 16.97 -5.11 40.66
CA ASN A 109 16.91 -5.35 42.10
C ASN A 109 15.77 -6.35 42.45
N SER A 110 14.58 -6.13 41.92
CA SER A 110 13.44 -7.05 42.13
C SER A 110 13.70 -8.44 41.56
N LEU A 111 14.34 -8.53 40.39
CA LEU A 111 14.77 -9.79 39.77
C LEU A 111 15.85 -10.49 40.63
N GLY A 112 16.80 -9.76 41.18
CA GLY A 112 17.80 -10.25 42.09
C GLY A 112 17.20 -10.83 43.38
N GLN A 113 16.23 -10.14 43.98
CA GLN A 113 15.50 -10.60 45.17
C GLN A 113 14.78 -11.94 44.88
N SER A 114 13.98 -11.99 43.80
CA SER A 114 13.24 -13.21 43.44
C SER A 114 14.18 -14.40 43.16
N THR A 115 15.33 -14.13 42.52
CA THR A 115 16.35 -15.12 42.21
C THR A 115 17.07 -15.63 43.45
N HIS A 116 17.28 -14.74 44.41
CA HIS A 116 17.82 -15.08 45.73
C HIS A 116 16.90 -16.06 46.50
N GLU A 117 15.61 -15.77 46.54
CA GLU A 117 14.60 -16.63 47.19
C GLU A 117 14.53 -18.04 46.54
N LEU A 118 14.73 -18.09 45.20
CA LEU A 118 14.87 -19.36 44.47
C LEU A 118 16.20 -20.08 44.72
N LYS A 119 17.05 -19.52 45.62
CA LYS A 119 18.37 -20.06 46.02
C LYS A 119 19.40 -20.10 44.87
N ASN A 120 19.18 -19.37 43.79
CA ASN A 120 20.15 -19.17 42.71
C ASN A 120 21.03 -17.96 43.01
N TYR A 121 21.85 -18.08 44.09
CA TYR A 121 22.62 -16.96 44.64
C TYR A 121 23.60 -16.34 43.67
N LYS A 122 24.24 -17.17 42.85
CA LYS A 122 25.20 -16.70 41.85
C LYS A 122 24.57 -15.76 40.82
N GLU A 123 23.41 -16.10 40.35
CA GLU A 123 22.70 -15.28 39.39
C GLU A 123 22.06 -14.04 40.05
N ALA A 124 21.57 -14.18 41.29
CA ALA A 124 21.09 -13.05 42.08
C ALA A 124 22.16 -11.96 42.25
N ILE A 125 23.41 -12.36 42.51
CA ILE A 125 24.54 -11.43 42.60
C ILE A 125 24.71 -10.63 41.29
N ASN A 126 24.61 -11.29 40.14
CA ASN A 126 24.71 -10.62 38.83
C ASN A 126 23.58 -9.62 38.63
N TYR A 127 22.35 -9.96 39.04
CA TYR A 127 21.21 -9.04 38.91
C TYR A 127 21.33 -7.85 39.85
N PHE A 128 21.75 -8.03 41.09
CA PHE A 128 22.03 -6.92 42.01
C PHE A 128 23.17 -6.03 41.48
N GLN A 129 24.20 -6.60 40.87
CA GLN A 129 25.26 -5.82 40.23
C GLN A 129 24.71 -4.99 39.07
N ASN A 130 23.90 -5.58 38.18
CA ASN A 130 23.23 -4.84 37.11
C ASN A 130 22.34 -3.69 37.65
N SER A 131 21.67 -3.92 38.79
CA SER A 131 20.92 -2.84 39.46
C SER A 131 21.81 -1.67 39.85
N ILE A 132 22.98 -1.93 40.39
CA ILE A 132 23.96 -0.90 40.77
C ILE A 132 24.48 -0.16 39.54
N ASP A 133 24.73 -0.85 38.42
CA ASP A 133 25.28 -0.26 37.20
C ASP A 133 24.31 0.78 36.56
N PHE A 134 23.00 0.65 36.84
CA PHE A 134 21.96 1.55 36.30
C PHE A 134 21.48 2.64 37.29
N THR A 135 22.02 2.72 38.50
CA THR A 135 21.65 3.74 39.49
C THR A 135 22.77 4.69 39.81
N LYS A 136 22.40 5.89 40.22
CA LYS A 136 23.31 6.85 40.89
C LYS A 136 22.88 7.14 42.33
N ASP A 137 21.82 6.47 42.79
CA ASP A 137 21.31 6.60 44.15
C ASP A 137 22.18 5.77 45.10
N GLU A 138 22.87 6.46 46.03
CA GLU A 138 23.74 5.84 47.02
C GLU A 138 22.98 4.88 47.96
N ASN A 139 21.75 5.15 48.29
CA ASN A 139 20.94 4.23 49.10
C ASN A 139 20.67 2.94 48.34
N VAL A 140 20.32 3.03 47.06
CA VAL A 140 20.14 1.85 46.21
C VAL A 140 21.43 1.06 46.10
N PHE A 141 22.57 1.73 45.97
CA PHE A 141 23.89 1.12 45.99
C PHE A 141 24.14 0.33 47.30
N ILE A 142 23.94 0.94 48.48
CA ILE A 142 24.13 0.31 49.79
C ILE A 142 23.23 -0.91 49.93
N VAL A 143 21.95 -0.79 49.57
CA VAL A 143 20.98 -1.86 49.66
C VAL A 143 21.40 -3.06 48.77
N ASN A 144 21.77 -2.79 47.51
CA ASN A 144 22.17 -3.85 46.58
C ASN A 144 23.49 -4.52 46.98
N GLN A 145 24.47 -3.73 47.42
CA GLN A 145 25.72 -4.30 47.94
C GLN A 145 25.50 -5.22 49.17
N ASN A 146 24.59 -4.81 50.08
CA ASN A 146 24.19 -5.67 51.19
C ASN A 146 23.50 -6.96 50.70
N ASN A 147 22.67 -6.88 49.66
CA ASN A 147 21.97 -8.04 49.07
C ASN A 147 22.97 -8.98 48.35
N ILE A 148 23.99 -8.41 47.69
CA ILE A 148 25.12 -9.18 47.11
C ILE A 148 25.88 -9.92 48.22
N ALA A 149 26.22 -9.21 49.31
CA ALA A 149 26.92 -9.84 50.45
C ALA A 149 26.09 -10.94 51.12
N ASN A 150 24.75 -10.72 51.27
CA ASN A 150 23.86 -11.75 51.75
C ASN A 150 23.84 -12.96 50.80
N SER A 151 23.81 -12.74 49.48
CA SER A 151 23.82 -13.84 48.50
C SER A 151 25.12 -14.64 48.55
N TYR A 152 26.28 -13.96 48.73
CA TYR A 152 27.55 -14.64 49.00
C TYR A 152 27.49 -15.44 50.32
N ARG A 153 26.97 -14.89 51.40
CA ARG A 153 26.79 -15.57 52.68
C ARG A 153 25.95 -16.85 52.55
N TYR A 154 24.79 -16.76 51.87
CA TYR A 154 23.93 -17.93 51.66
C TYR A 154 24.55 -18.97 50.72
N ASN A 155 25.48 -18.56 49.85
CA ASN A 155 26.28 -19.46 49.01
C ASN A 155 27.54 -19.99 49.73
N ASN A 156 27.68 -19.78 51.05
CA ASN A 156 28.82 -20.14 51.88
C ASN A 156 30.17 -19.50 51.49
N GLN A 157 30.13 -18.41 50.73
CA GLN A 157 31.29 -17.61 50.35
C GLN A 157 31.46 -16.46 51.36
N PHE A 158 31.86 -16.85 52.59
CA PHE A 158 31.88 -15.92 53.73
C PHE A 158 32.92 -14.83 53.61
N ASP A 159 34.10 -15.10 52.97
CA ASP A 159 35.16 -14.14 52.82
C ASP A 159 34.70 -12.96 51.92
N GLU A 160 34.06 -13.26 50.81
CA GLU A 160 33.50 -12.26 49.88
C GLU A 160 32.42 -11.42 50.58
N ALA A 161 31.50 -12.06 51.29
CA ALA A 161 30.48 -11.38 52.05
C ALA A 161 31.06 -10.43 53.12
N ILE A 162 32.01 -10.90 53.92
CA ILE A 162 32.69 -10.12 54.97
C ILE A 162 33.42 -8.93 54.37
N LYS A 163 34.06 -9.09 53.22
CA LYS A 163 34.74 -8.00 52.53
C LYS A 163 33.75 -6.89 52.18
N ILE A 164 32.64 -7.24 51.50
CA ILE A 164 31.64 -6.25 51.07
C ILE A 164 31.02 -5.55 52.27
N TYR A 165 30.66 -6.27 53.37
CA TYR A 165 30.09 -5.62 54.56
C TYR A 165 31.09 -4.69 55.22
N LYS A 166 32.41 -4.96 55.23
CA LYS A 166 33.43 -4.06 55.74
C LYS A 166 33.54 -2.83 54.87
N ASP A 167 33.63 -3.02 53.55
CA ASP A 167 33.73 -1.91 52.60
C ASP A 167 32.52 -0.97 52.74
N LEU A 168 31.31 -1.52 52.93
CA LEU A 168 30.10 -0.72 53.21
C LEU A 168 30.16 0.07 54.52
N LEU A 169 30.73 -0.51 55.60
CA LEU A 169 30.86 0.20 56.90
C LEU A 169 31.90 1.30 56.86
N ASP A 170 32.84 1.28 55.94
CA ASP A 170 33.86 2.32 55.73
C ASP A 170 33.34 3.48 54.88
N GLU A 171 32.20 3.29 54.16
CA GLU A 171 31.53 4.36 53.39
C GLU A 171 30.97 5.45 54.32
N LYS A 172 31.14 6.72 53.99
CA LYS A 172 30.63 7.84 54.81
C LYS A 172 29.11 7.82 54.93
N GLN A 173 28.45 7.57 53.83
CA GLN A 173 26.98 7.65 53.70
C GLN A 173 26.24 6.61 54.57
N ILE A 174 26.86 5.49 54.90
CA ILE A 174 26.24 4.48 55.79
C ILE A 174 25.98 5.07 57.19
N HIS A 175 26.80 6.01 57.64
CA HIS A 175 26.67 6.65 58.96
C HIS A 175 25.55 7.66 59.02
N ASP A 176 25.07 8.13 57.89
CA ASP A 176 23.91 9.05 57.81
C ASP A 176 22.58 8.28 57.93
N SER A 177 22.61 6.95 57.81
CA SER A 177 21.44 6.08 57.98
C SER A 177 21.69 5.05 59.09
N PRO A 178 21.30 5.34 60.33
CA PRO A 178 21.52 4.42 61.46
C PRO A 178 20.92 3.01 61.24
N LYS A 179 19.77 2.94 60.53
CA LYS A 179 19.13 1.67 60.21
C LYS A 179 19.97 0.83 59.26
N GLU A 180 20.55 1.45 58.20
CA GLU A 180 21.43 0.76 57.26
C GLU A 180 22.75 0.34 57.89
N TYR A 181 23.36 1.24 58.71
CA TYR A 181 24.55 0.92 59.50
C TYR A 181 24.30 -0.29 60.41
N ALA A 182 23.20 -0.30 61.16
CA ALA A 182 22.86 -1.46 62.02
C ALA A 182 22.64 -2.73 61.23
N ARG A 183 22.01 -2.63 60.03
CA ARG A 183 21.79 -3.77 59.13
C ARG A 183 23.09 -4.40 58.68
N VAL A 184 24.02 -3.61 58.19
CA VAL A 184 25.32 -4.09 57.71
C VAL A 184 26.19 -4.61 58.85
N LEU A 185 26.19 -3.93 60.00
CA LEU A 185 26.92 -4.34 61.21
C LEU A 185 26.48 -5.72 61.71
N ASP A 186 25.16 -5.92 61.79
CA ASP A 186 24.53 -7.17 62.23
C ASP A 186 24.87 -8.30 61.27
N ASN A 187 24.68 -8.08 59.94
CA ASN A 187 25.01 -9.04 58.92
C ASN A 187 26.51 -9.42 58.93
N LEU A 188 27.40 -8.44 59.07
CA LEU A 188 28.85 -8.68 59.20
C LEU A 188 29.17 -9.55 60.41
N ALA A 189 28.66 -9.19 61.59
CA ALA A 189 28.88 -9.92 62.83
C ALA A 189 28.39 -11.39 62.72
N TYR A 190 27.17 -11.55 62.24
CA TYR A 190 26.58 -12.85 62.03
C TYR A 190 27.35 -13.71 60.98
N THR A 191 27.79 -13.13 59.86
CA THR A 191 28.58 -13.81 58.85
C THR A 191 29.94 -14.24 59.36
N LYS A 192 30.62 -13.38 60.18
CA LYS A 192 31.90 -13.76 60.85
C LYS A 192 31.72 -14.97 61.80
N TRP A 193 30.57 -15.03 62.50
CA TRP A 193 30.27 -16.17 63.36
C TRP A 193 29.90 -17.41 62.54
N LEU A 194 29.16 -17.27 61.43
CA LEU A 194 28.90 -18.42 60.54
C LEU A 194 30.19 -19.02 59.98
N GLN A 195 31.16 -18.16 59.57
CA GLN A 195 32.45 -18.59 59.10
C GLN A 195 33.28 -19.33 60.17
N ASN A 196 33.24 -18.85 61.43
CA ASN A 196 33.92 -19.46 62.57
C ASN A 196 33.00 -19.40 63.81
N LYS A 197 32.37 -20.50 64.17
CA LYS A 197 31.42 -20.64 65.28
C LYS A 197 32.05 -20.29 66.66
N ASN A 198 33.38 -20.30 66.78
CA ASN A 198 34.09 -19.92 68.02
C ASN A 198 34.28 -18.44 68.14
N ARG A 199 33.99 -17.65 67.10
CA ARG A 199 34.19 -16.21 67.11
C ARG A 199 33.17 -15.55 68.06
N VAL A 200 33.67 -14.65 68.91
CA VAL A 200 32.85 -13.82 69.77
C VAL A 200 32.36 -12.61 68.99
N VAL A 201 31.05 -12.47 68.80
CA VAL A 201 30.39 -11.37 68.06
C VAL A 201 29.22 -10.78 68.85
N GLU A 202 29.07 -11.14 70.11
CA GLU A 202 27.95 -10.72 70.95
C GLU A 202 27.84 -9.19 71.05
N ASN A 203 28.95 -8.49 71.19
CA ASN A 203 28.97 -7.05 71.33
C ASN A 203 28.48 -6.33 70.05
N GLU A 204 28.94 -6.81 68.88
CA GLU A 204 28.55 -6.24 67.56
C GLU A 204 27.04 -6.50 67.30
N LEU A 205 26.53 -7.73 67.58
CA LEU A 205 25.10 -8.04 67.42
C LEU A 205 24.23 -7.21 68.34
N ASN A 206 24.61 -7.07 69.64
CA ASN A 206 23.87 -6.20 70.60
C ASN A 206 23.92 -4.73 70.19
N LYS A 207 25.08 -4.20 69.74
CA LYS A 207 25.18 -2.83 69.25
C LYS A 207 24.23 -2.60 68.09
N ALA A 208 24.15 -3.51 67.14
CA ALA A 208 23.19 -3.39 66.02
C ALA A 208 21.72 -3.43 66.54
N LEU A 209 21.40 -4.33 67.47
CA LEU A 209 20.07 -4.39 68.07
C LEU A 209 19.72 -3.08 68.83
N ASP A 210 20.63 -2.52 69.62
CA ASP A 210 20.40 -1.28 70.37
C ASP A 210 20.07 -0.10 69.45
N ILE A 211 20.80 0.00 68.32
CA ILE A 211 20.49 1.01 67.30
C ILE A 211 19.09 0.80 66.75
N ARG A 212 18.72 -0.42 66.36
CA ARG A 212 17.41 -0.76 65.82
C ARG A 212 16.27 -0.50 66.79
N ILE A 213 16.50 -0.72 68.10
CA ILE A 213 15.51 -0.39 69.15
C ILE A 213 15.36 1.14 69.26
N LYS A 214 16.45 1.90 69.24
CA LYS A 214 16.45 3.36 69.28
C LYS A 214 15.74 3.98 68.08
N GLU A 215 15.90 3.39 66.93
CA GLU A 215 15.29 3.80 65.66
C GLU A 215 13.85 3.28 65.49
N ASN A 216 13.27 2.56 66.42
CA ASN A 216 11.98 1.87 66.29
C ASN A 216 11.86 1.01 65.03
N ASP A 217 12.99 0.36 64.64
CA ASP A 217 13.04 -0.48 63.43
C ASP A 217 12.62 -1.92 63.81
N LEU A 218 11.32 -2.20 63.82
CA LEU A 218 10.79 -3.50 64.16
C LEU A 218 11.27 -4.63 63.22
N TRP A 219 11.38 -4.32 61.90
CA TRP A 219 11.91 -5.28 60.94
C TRP A 219 13.39 -5.63 61.20
N GLY A 220 14.17 -4.60 61.50
CA GLY A 220 15.58 -4.83 61.89
C GLY A 220 15.70 -5.54 63.21
N GLN A 221 14.91 -5.24 64.21
CA GLN A 221 14.92 -5.93 65.50
C GLN A 221 14.62 -7.43 65.33
N ASN A 222 13.64 -7.80 64.48
CA ASN A 222 13.36 -9.19 64.14
C ASN A 222 14.64 -9.90 63.64
N ALA A 223 15.38 -9.30 62.68
CA ALA A 223 16.62 -9.87 62.18
C ALA A 223 17.73 -10.02 63.26
N SER A 224 17.92 -8.97 64.12
CA SER A 224 18.87 -9.04 65.22
C SER A 224 18.51 -10.13 66.21
N TYR A 225 17.24 -10.23 66.60
CA TYR A 225 16.82 -11.31 67.49
C TYR A 225 16.99 -12.70 66.87
N ALA A 226 16.77 -12.84 65.54
CA ALA A 226 17.04 -14.10 64.85
C ALA A 226 18.55 -14.50 64.98
N HIS A 227 19.45 -13.55 64.66
CA HIS A 227 20.91 -13.81 64.71
C HIS A 227 21.40 -14.07 66.13
N LEU A 228 20.87 -13.36 67.15
CA LEU A 228 21.18 -13.58 68.54
C LEU A 228 20.67 -14.93 69.04
N THR A 229 19.46 -15.33 68.64
CA THR A 229 18.90 -16.65 68.94
C THR A 229 19.82 -17.73 68.42
N ASP A 230 20.23 -17.67 67.16
CA ASP A 230 21.12 -18.66 66.55
C ASP A 230 22.50 -18.64 67.18
N TYR A 231 23.06 -17.46 67.50
CA TYR A 231 24.37 -17.32 68.18
C TYR A 231 24.40 -18.00 69.53
N PHE A 232 23.33 -17.86 70.34
CA PHE A 232 23.23 -18.42 71.68
C PHE A 232 22.71 -19.85 71.71
N SER A 233 22.13 -20.36 70.62
CA SER A 233 21.43 -21.67 70.58
C SER A 233 22.22 -22.84 71.20
N ASN A 234 23.54 -22.86 70.97
CA ASN A 234 24.46 -23.87 71.52
C ASN A 234 25.37 -23.38 72.66
N LYS A 235 25.27 -22.06 73.03
CA LYS A 235 26.12 -21.47 74.08
C LYS A 235 25.35 -21.22 75.38
N ASP A 236 24.16 -20.71 75.27
CA ASP A 236 23.27 -20.41 76.39
C ASP A 236 21.80 -20.50 75.91
N VAL A 237 21.21 -21.65 76.03
CA VAL A 237 19.83 -21.93 75.61
C VAL A 237 18.82 -21.01 76.26
N LYS A 238 19.07 -20.56 77.50
CA LYS A 238 18.16 -19.65 78.22
C LYS A 238 18.17 -18.26 77.54
N LYS A 239 19.35 -17.74 77.24
CA LYS A 239 19.45 -16.46 76.46
C LYS A 239 18.85 -16.63 75.05
N ALA A 240 19.08 -17.72 74.36
CA ALA A 240 18.51 -18.03 73.05
C ALA A 240 16.97 -18.01 73.11
N LEU A 241 16.36 -18.65 74.08
CA LEU A 241 14.93 -18.63 74.30
C LEU A 241 14.38 -17.24 74.59
N ASP A 242 15.07 -16.42 75.40
CA ASP A 242 14.67 -15.04 75.67
C ASP A 242 14.60 -14.22 74.34
N PHE A 243 15.64 -14.33 73.51
CA PHE A 243 15.65 -13.67 72.22
C PHE A 243 14.59 -14.23 71.26
N ALA A 244 14.38 -15.53 71.22
CA ALA A 244 13.34 -16.14 70.38
C ALA A 244 11.91 -15.67 70.80
N TYR A 245 11.65 -15.50 72.07
CA TYR A 245 10.36 -14.97 72.54
C TYR A 245 10.18 -13.47 72.25
N LYS A 246 11.24 -12.67 72.36
CA LYS A 246 11.23 -11.27 71.90
C LYS A 246 10.97 -11.21 70.39
N ARG A 247 11.68 -12.05 69.61
CA ARG A 247 11.43 -12.17 68.18
C ARG A 247 9.99 -12.55 67.90
N LYS A 248 9.42 -13.54 68.61
CA LYS A 248 8.04 -13.93 68.43
C LYS A 248 7.05 -12.77 68.58
N THR A 249 7.23 -11.93 69.59
CA THR A 249 6.38 -10.74 69.79
C THR A 249 6.43 -9.82 68.57
N ILE A 250 7.64 -9.49 68.11
CA ILE A 250 7.86 -8.59 66.97
C ILE A 250 7.27 -9.13 65.66
N VAL A 251 7.46 -10.42 65.36
CA VAL A 251 6.94 -10.99 64.07
C VAL A 251 5.42 -11.07 64.03
N PHE A 252 4.78 -11.18 65.17
CA PHE A 252 3.28 -11.11 65.25
C PHE A 252 2.79 -9.67 65.12
N GLU A 253 3.53 -8.66 65.65
CA GLU A 253 3.25 -7.24 65.44
C GLU A 253 3.44 -6.82 63.98
N ASN A 254 4.53 -7.25 63.33
CA ASN A 254 4.82 -7.04 61.93
C ASN A 254 3.92 -7.84 60.98
N LYS A 255 3.13 -8.78 61.47
CA LYS A 255 2.31 -9.71 60.66
C LYS A 255 3.09 -10.47 59.59
N SER A 256 4.42 -10.66 59.81
CA SER A 256 5.30 -11.39 58.87
C SER A 256 5.06 -12.89 59.07
N VAL A 257 4.43 -13.52 58.13
CA VAL A 257 4.04 -14.95 58.21
C VAL A 257 5.27 -15.85 58.03
N GLU A 258 6.22 -15.46 57.14
CA GLU A 258 7.51 -16.13 56.94
C GLU A 258 8.34 -16.13 58.23
N ASP A 259 8.47 -14.97 58.84
CA ASP A 259 9.24 -14.83 60.08
C ASP A 259 8.56 -15.58 61.24
N GLN A 260 7.23 -15.68 61.27
CA GLN A 260 6.50 -16.50 62.21
C GLN A 260 6.84 -18.00 62.05
N LEU A 261 6.96 -18.49 60.82
CA LEU A 261 7.44 -19.86 60.58
C LEU A 261 8.86 -20.07 61.08
N GLU A 262 9.75 -19.14 60.81
CA GLU A 262 11.15 -19.25 61.23
C GLU A 262 11.30 -19.21 62.78
N VAL A 263 10.60 -18.31 63.46
CA VAL A 263 10.62 -18.28 64.92
C VAL A 263 10.03 -19.54 65.56
N TYR A 264 9.00 -20.11 64.93
CA TYR A 264 8.50 -21.41 65.40
C TYR A 264 9.55 -22.52 65.24
N GLN A 265 10.31 -22.55 64.12
CA GLN A 265 11.41 -23.51 63.93
C GLN A 265 12.50 -23.32 65.00
N GLN A 266 12.86 -22.07 65.32
CA GLN A 266 13.82 -21.80 66.39
C GLN A 266 13.28 -22.30 67.75
N LEU A 267 12.01 -22.03 68.09
CA LEU A 267 11.38 -22.47 69.34
C LEU A 267 11.21 -24.01 69.43
N ILE A 268 10.91 -24.67 68.30
CA ILE A 268 10.86 -26.13 68.21
C ILE A 268 12.20 -26.76 68.64
N LEU A 269 13.31 -26.15 68.25
CA LEU A 269 14.65 -26.65 68.53
C LEU A 269 15.13 -26.33 69.95
N LEU A 270 14.67 -25.25 70.55
CA LEU A 270 15.18 -24.73 71.81
C LEU A 270 14.32 -25.11 73.02
N GLU A 271 13.04 -25.38 72.83
CA GLU A 271 12.09 -25.64 73.89
C GLU A 271 12.10 -27.07 74.38
N ASN A 272 11.54 -27.26 75.58
CA ASN A 272 11.28 -28.58 76.12
C ASN A 272 10.26 -29.38 75.25
N PRO A 273 10.25 -30.71 75.29
CA PRO A 273 9.44 -31.54 74.39
C PRO A 273 7.94 -31.19 74.38
N THR A 274 7.37 -30.78 75.51
CA THR A 274 5.93 -30.42 75.59
C THR A 274 5.63 -29.13 74.83
N ASN A 275 6.46 -28.11 74.97
CA ASN A 275 6.30 -26.83 74.27
C ASN A 275 6.76 -26.94 72.82
N SER A 276 7.82 -27.68 72.52
CA SER A 276 8.26 -28.01 71.18
C SER A 276 7.13 -28.61 70.32
N LYS A 277 6.39 -29.57 70.88
CA LYS A 277 5.23 -30.15 70.20
C LYS A 277 4.16 -29.10 69.89
N LYS A 278 3.86 -28.19 70.80
CA LYS A 278 2.88 -27.11 70.59
C LYS A 278 3.30 -26.18 69.44
N TYR A 279 4.62 -25.81 69.42
CA TYR A 279 5.15 -24.97 68.34
C TYR A 279 5.20 -25.72 67.01
N PHE A 280 5.45 -27.02 67.01
CA PHE A 280 5.40 -27.83 65.81
C PHE A 280 3.98 -27.91 65.23
N GLU A 281 2.95 -28.09 66.03
CA GLU A 281 1.57 -28.09 65.60
C GLU A 281 1.15 -26.69 65.04
N ALA A 282 1.60 -25.61 65.70
CA ALA A 282 1.39 -24.23 65.22
C ALA A 282 2.13 -23.97 63.88
N TYR A 283 3.36 -24.43 63.79
CA TYR A 283 4.15 -24.37 62.53
C TYR A 283 3.46 -25.08 61.39
N GLN A 284 3.03 -26.34 61.56
CA GLN A 284 2.35 -27.10 60.53
C GLN A 284 1.07 -26.38 60.05
N LYS A 285 0.20 -25.98 60.99
CA LYS A 285 -1.03 -25.28 60.66
C LYS A 285 -0.77 -24.00 59.87
N LEU A 286 0.23 -23.22 60.29
CA LEU A 286 0.58 -21.97 59.60
C LEU A 286 1.17 -22.24 58.23
N ASN A 287 2.09 -23.20 58.12
CA ASN A 287 2.72 -23.61 56.86
C ASN A 287 1.70 -24.09 55.82
N ASP A 288 0.75 -24.96 56.24
CA ASP A 288 -0.27 -25.46 55.35
C ASP A 288 -1.19 -24.33 54.86
N SER A 289 -1.53 -23.39 55.76
CA SER A 289 -2.30 -22.19 55.38
C SER A 289 -1.54 -21.33 54.36
N ILE A 290 -0.25 -21.09 54.59
CA ILE A 290 0.59 -20.29 53.67
C ILE A 290 0.71 -20.98 52.32
N GLN A 291 0.98 -22.28 52.28
CA GLN A 291 1.08 -23.04 51.04
C GLN A 291 -0.24 -22.98 50.24
N LEU A 292 -1.38 -23.09 50.91
CA LEU A 292 -2.68 -22.95 50.28
C LEU A 292 -2.87 -21.55 49.67
N GLU A 293 -2.58 -20.49 50.42
CA GLU A 293 -2.73 -19.10 49.97
C GLU A 293 -1.75 -18.77 48.84
N ARG A 294 -0.48 -19.23 48.91
CA ARG A 294 0.51 -19.08 47.84
C ARG A 294 0.07 -19.77 46.54
N ASN A 295 -0.42 -21.03 46.67
CA ASN A 295 -0.91 -21.75 45.49
C ASN A 295 -2.13 -21.06 44.87
N LYS A 296 -3.03 -20.55 45.70
CA LYS A 296 -4.21 -19.80 45.24
C LYS A 296 -3.79 -18.49 44.53
N ALA A 297 -2.92 -17.70 45.15
CA ALA A 297 -2.41 -16.47 44.57
C ALA A 297 -1.68 -16.74 43.25
N LYS A 298 -0.78 -17.75 43.23
CA LYS A 298 -0.04 -18.16 42.02
C LYS A 298 -0.99 -18.52 40.87
N ASN A 299 -2.02 -19.33 41.14
CA ASN A 299 -3.00 -19.72 40.14
C ASN A 299 -3.81 -18.50 39.65
N GLN A 300 -4.28 -17.65 40.58
CA GLN A 300 -5.02 -16.43 40.24
C GLN A 300 -4.19 -15.47 39.39
N PHE A 301 -2.93 -15.21 39.78
CA PHE A 301 -2.04 -14.36 39.04
C PHE A 301 -1.65 -14.92 37.67
N ALA A 302 -1.47 -16.26 37.58
CA ALA A 302 -1.25 -16.93 36.31
C ALA A 302 -2.43 -16.76 35.34
N LEU A 303 -3.68 -16.87 35.83
CA LEU A 303 -4.87 -16.64 35.02
C LEU A 303 -4.96 -15.17 34.55
N ILE A 304 -4.70 -14.21 35.44
CA ILE A 304 -4.70 -12.78 35.09
C ILE A 304 -3.65 -12.49 34.01
N ARG A 305 -2.43 -13.03 34.16
CA ARG A 305 -1.36 -12.91 33.14
C ARG A 305 -1.78 -13.55 31.82
N PHE A 306 -2.35 -14.74 31.84
CA PHE A 306 -2.84 -15.42 30.63
C PHE A 306 -3.90 -14.59 29.88
N ASP A 307 -4.87 -14.04 30.61
CA ASP A 307 -5.89 -13.18 30.00
C ASP A 307 -5.30 -11.88 29.43
N SER A 308 -4.32 -11.32 30.12
CA SER A 308 -3.59 -10.13 29.64
C SER A 308 -2.83 -10.42 28.35
N GLU A 309 -2.06 -11.51 28.30
CA GLU A 309 -1.31 -11.92 27.11
C GLU A 309 -2.26 -12.24 25.94
N LYS A 310 -3.37 -12.90 26.20
CA LYS A 310 -4.40 -13.15 25.19
C LYS A 310 -4.99 -11.86 24.64
N ASN A 311 -5.28 -10.89 25.51
CA ASN A 311 -5.79 -9.58 25.10
C ASN A 311 -4.74 -8.79 24.29
N LYS A 312 -3.48 -8.83 24.71
CA LYS A 312 -2.35 -8.25 23.98
C LYS A 312 -2.18 -8.87 22.59
N ALA A 313 -2.21 -10.20 22.50
CA ALA A 313 -2.13 -10.92 21.24
C ALA A 313 -3.30 -10.56 20.29
N ASN A 314 -4.52 -10.49 20.81
CA ASN A 314 -5.69 -10.08 20.04
C ASN A 314 -5.58 -8.63 19.54
N PHE A 315 -5.09 -7.73 20.39
CA PHE A 315 -4.86 -6.34 20.03
C PHE A 315 -3.82 -6.22 18.88
N LEU A 316 -2.67 -6.87 19.03
CA LEU A 316 -1.62 -6.86 17.99
C LEU A 316 -2.10 -7.48 16.68
N LYS A 317 -2.91 -8.55 16.75
CA LYS A 317 -3.53 -9.14 15.57
C LYS A 317 -4.48 -8.15 14.88
N ALA A 318 -5.34 -7.47 15.63
CA ALA A 318 -6.26 -6.47 15.11
C ALA A 318 -5.51 -5.27 14.49
N GLU A 319 -4.42 -4.84 15.12
CA GLU A 319 -3.54 -3.78 14.60
C GLU A 319 -2.89 -4.19 13.26
N ALA A 320 -2.33 -5.41 13.20
CA ALA A 320 -1.74 -5.94 11.98
C ALA A 320 -2.77 -6.11 10.84
N GLU A 321 -4.01 -6.50 11.17
CA GLU A 321 -5.12 -6.57 10.21
C GLU A 321 -5.52 -5.17 9.69
N ASN A 322 -5.56 -4.17 10.57
CA ASN A 322 -5.83 -2.78 10.21
C ASN A 322 -4.73 -2.20 9.31
N GLU A 323 -3.46 -2.47 9.61
CA GLU A 323 -2.32 -2.09 8.76
C GLU A 323 -2.44 -2.71 7.35
N LYS A 324 -2.77 -4.02 7.28
CA LYS A 324 -3.02 -4.69 5.99
C LYS A 324 -4.18 -4.06 5.22
N LYS A 325 -5.27 -3.66 5.91
CA LYS A 325 -6.40 -2.97 5.29
C LYS A 325 -6.00 -1.59 4.75
N LYS A 326 -5.25 -0.79 5.53
CA LYS A 326 -4.72 0.51 5.10
C LYS A 326 -3.84 0.37 3.85
N ASN A 327 -2.94 -0.61 3.84
CA ASN A 327 -2.06 -0.88 2.70
C ASN A 327 -2.85 -1.32 1.45
N LYS A 328 -3.91 -2.13 1.61
CA LYS A 328 -4.83 -2.47 0.52
C LYS A 328 -5.54 -1.24 -0.04
N ILE A 329 -6.06 -0.37 0.82
CA ILE A 329 -6.72 0.87 0.41
C ILE A 329 -5.73 1.77 -0.35
N LEU A 330 -4.52 1.93 0.17
CA LEU A 330 -3.47 2.71 -0.49
C LEU A 330 -3.12 2.16 -1.88
N SER A 331 -2.96 0.82 -2.00
CA SER A 331 -2.71 0.18 -3.29
C SER A 331 -3.85 0.40 -4.28
N LEU A 332 -5.09 0.41 -3.81
CA LEU A 332 -6.28 0.66 -4.64
C LEU A 332 -6.29 2.11 -5.16
N TYR A 333 -5.93 3.09 -4.30
CA TYR A 333 -5.77 4.49 -4.75
C TYR A 333 -4.68 4.63 -5.82
N ILE A 334 -3.55 3.94 -5.67
CA ILE A 334 -2.47 3.94 -6.68
C ILE A 334 -2.98 3.40 -8.02
N VAL A 335 -3.74 2.29 -8.01
CA VAL A 335 -4.33 1.71 -9.23
C VAL A 335 -5.31 2.68 -9.89
N VAL A 336 -6.17 3.35 -9.11
CA VAL A 336 -7.12 4.35 -9.64
C VAL A 336 -6.38 5.53 -10.27
N ILE A 337 -5.34 6.04 -9.63
CA ILE A 337 -4.53 7.14 -10.18
C ILE A 337 -3.86 6.74 -11.49
N LEU A 338 -3.31 5.51 -11.57
CA LEU A 338 -2.71 4.97 -12.79
C LEU A 338 -3.74 4.85 -13.92
N LEU A 339 -4.95 4.37 -13.62
CA LEU A 339 -6.04 4.29 -14.62
C LEU A 339 -6.44 5.68 -15.12
N LEU A 340 -6.57 6.66 -14.25
CA LEU A 340 -6.85 8.05 -14.64
C LEU A 340 -5.73 8.63 -15.53
N PHE A 341 -4.48 8.32 -15.21
CA PHE A 341 -3.33 8.73 -16.02
C PHE A 341 -3.36 8.10 -17.42
N ILE A 342 -3.69 6.80 -17.52
CA ILE A 342 -3.83 6.08 -18.79
C ILE A 342 -4.98 6.68 -19.62
N LEU A 343 -6.13 6.97 -19.01
CA LEU A 343 -7.26 7.60 -19.69
C LEU A 343 -6.91 9.01 -20.20
N CYS A 344 -6.23 9.80 -19.40
CA CYS A 344 -5.75 11.12 -19.78
C CYS A 344 -4.75 11.05 -20.95
N PHE A 345 -3.80 10.11 -20.88
CA PHE A 345 -2.84 9.87 -21.96
C PHE A 345 -3.54 9.43 -23.25
N ALA A 346 -4.50 8.48 -23.15
CA ALA A 346 -5.28 8.02 -24.29
C ALA A 346 -6.10 9.14 -24.92
N TYR A 347 -6.71 10.02 -24.10
CA TYR A 347 -7.43 11.20 -24.58
C TYR A 347 -6.51 12.16 -25.36
N PHE A 348 -5.35 12.50 -24.80
CA PHE A 348 -4.39 13.39 -25.48
C PHE A 348 -3.81 12.76 -26.73
N TRP A 349 -3.53 11.45 -26.71
CA TRP A 349 -3.05 10.72 -27.88
C TRP A 349 -4.10 10.69 -28.99
N HIS A 350 -5.37 10.42 -28.65
CA HIS A 350 -6.49 10.43 -29.59
C HIS A 350 -6.67 11.82 -30.20
N LYS A 351 -6.64 12.88 -29.37
CA LYS A 351 -6.72 14.27 -29.84
C LYS A 351 -5.59 14.63 -30.81
N ARG A 352 -4.35 14.26 -30.49
CA ARG A 352 -3.19 14.49 -31.39
C ARG A 352 -3.33 13.71 -32.70
N ARG A 353 -3.78 12.45 -32.63
CA ARG A 353 -3.98 11.62 -33.82
C ARG A 353 -5.05 12.23 -34.74
N LYS A 354 -6.17 12.72 -34.17
CA LYS A 354 -7.22 13.41 -34.93
C LYS A 354 -6.68 14.66 -35.64
N GLN A 355 -5.93 15.50 -34.94
CA GLN A 355 -5.34 16.71 -35.52
C GLN A 355 -4.37 16.37 -36.66
N LYS A 356 -3.57 15.32 -36.50
CA LYS A 356 -2.63 14.89 -37.55
C LYS A 356 -3.38 14.41 -38.80
N LEU A 357 -4.44 13.61 -38.62
CA LEU A 357 -5.29 13.17 -39.75
C LEU A 357 -5.96 14.34 -40.49
N GLU A 358 -6.41 15.36 -39.79
CA GLU A 358 -6.98 16.57 -40.37
C GLU A 358 -5.92 17.32 -41.19
N GLN A 359 -4.71 17.46 -40.69
CA GLN A 359 -3.60 18.07 -41.40
C GLN A 359 -3.19 17.29 -42.65
N GLU A 360 -3.16 15.95 -42.57
CA GLU A 360 -2.86 15.10 -43.72
C GLU A 360 -3.94 15.25 -44.81
N LYS A 361 -5.23 15.31 -44.46
CA LYS A 361 -6.33 15.58 -45.44
C LYS A 361 -6.17 16.94 -46.11
N VAL A 362 -5.89 18.00 -45.37
CA VAL A 362 -5.67 19.33 -45.92
C VAL A 362 -4.46 19.34 -46.89
N LEU A 363 -3.38 18.63 -46.51
CA LEU A 363 -2.21 18.52 -47.36
C LEU A 363 -2.49 17.77 -48.67
N GLU A 364 -3.29 16.70 -48.60
CA GLU A 364 -3.71 15.90 -49.76
C GLU A 364 -4.58 16.72 -50.72
N VAL A 365 -5.53 17.49 -50.18
CA VAL A 365 -6.34 18.43 -51.00
C VAL A 365 -5.44 19.46 -51.70
N LYS A 366 -4.51 20.09 -50.98
CA LYS A 366 -3.58 21.05 -51.58
C LYS A 366 -2.67 20.42 -52.64
N LYS A 367 -2.18 19.21 -52.45
CA LYS A 367 -1.39 18.48 -53.45
C LYS A 367 -2.23 18.21 -54.70
N THR A 368 -3.50 17.86 -54.53
CA THR A 368 -4.41 17.61 -55.63
C THR A 368 -4.71 18.89 -56.40
N GLU A 369 -4.98 20.00 -55.73
CA GLU A 369 -5.17 21.31 -56.35
C GLU A 369 -3.95 21.78 -57.17
N LEU A 370 -2.75 21.61 -56.57
CA LEU A 370 -1.50 21.93 -57.29
C LEU A 370 -1.31 21.06 -58.53
N LYS A 371 -1.62 19.78 -58.45
CA LYS A 371 -1.54 18.86 -59.60
C LYS A 371 -2.49 19.28 -60.73
N TYR A 372 -3.72 19.67 -60.40
CA TYR A 372 -4.68 20.15 -61.40
C TYR A 372 -4.29 21.50 -61.99
N SER A 373 -3.87 22.47 -61.15
CA SER A 373 -3.37 23.77 -61.61
C SER A 373 -2.20 23.61 -62.58
N LYS A 374 -1.25 22.73 -62.25
CA LYS A 374 -0.11 22.46 -63.15
C LYS A 374 -0.58 21.79 -64.45
N LYS A 375 -1.53 20.85 -64.40
CA LYS A 375 -2.06 20.16 -65.58
C LYS A 375 -2.79 21.14 -66.55
N VAL A 376 -3.55 22.10 -66.00
CA VAL A 376 -4.21 23.16 -66.74
C VAL A 376 -3.17 24.09 -67.40
N HIS A 377 -2.18 24.55 -66.63
CA HIS A 377 -1.16 25.43 -67.15
C HIS A 377 -0.31 24.76 -68.26
N ASP A 378 0.17 23.53 -68.03
CA ASP A 378 1.09 22.85 -68.94
C ASP A 378 0.42 22.36 -70.22
N LYS A 379 -0.88 22.03 -70.19
CA LYS A 379 -1.56 21.48 -71.34
C LYS A 379 -2.47 22.49 -72.05
N VAL A 380 -3.26 23.25 -71.31
CA VAL A 380 -4.23 24.18 -71.89
C VAL A 380 -3.59 25.53 -72.21
N ALA A 381 -2.91 26.15 -71.23
CA ALA A 381 -2.30 27.48 -71.45
C ALA A 381 -1.21 27.42 -72.51
N ASN A 382 -0.33 26.40 -72.47
CA ASN A 382 0.71 26.24 -73.50
C ASN A 382 0.13 25.86 -74.85
N GLY A 383 -0.95 25.06 -74.91
CA GLY A 383 -1.66 24.76 -76.13
C GLY A 383 -2.23 26.04 -76.84
N ILE A 384 -2.90 26.88 -76.03
CA ILE A 384 -3.40 28.17 -76.50
C ILE A 384 -2.25 29.05 -76.97
N TYR A 385 -1.11 29.12 -76.22
CA TYR A 385 0.06 29.91 -76.56
C TYR A 385 0.66 29.45 -77.88
N HIS A 386 0.74 28.17 -78.18
CA HIS A 386 1.22 27.65 -79.46
C HIS A 386 0.30 28.05 -80.62
N VAL A 387 -1.04 27.99 -80.42
CA VAL A 387 -1.97 28.47 -81.44
C VAL A 387 -1.80 29.98 -81.69
N MET A 388 -1.66 30.77 -80.64
CA MET A 388 -1.41 32.23 -80.78
C MET A 388 -0.06 32.51 -81.52
N SER A 389 0.99 31.78 -81.13
CA SER A 389 2.32 31.94 -81.80
C SER A 389 2.28 31.55 -83.29
N ASP A 390 1.51 30.52 -83.64
CA ASP A 390 1.30 30.16 -85.05
C ASP A 390 0.56 31.24 -85.86
N ILE A 391 -0.42 31.91 -85.23
CA ILE A 391 -1.17 33.03 -85.84
C ILE A 391 -0.28 34.24 -86.01
N GLU A 392 0.64 34.56 -85.07
CA GLU A 392 1.49 35.73 -85.11
C GLU A 392 2.67 35.58 -86.12
N ASN A 393 3.20 34.34 -86.24
CA ASN A 393 4.44 34.15 -86.94
C ASN A 393 4.31 33.57 -88.36
N LYS A 394 3.13 33.17 -88.84
CA LYS A 394 2.90 32.66 -90.21
C LYS A 394 2.16 33.72 -91.03
N SER A 395 2.73 34.08 -92.13
CA SER A 395 2.22 35.09 -93.09
C SER A 395 1.03 34.58 -93.93
N GLU A 396 0.85 33.30 -94.07
CA GLU A 396 -0.34 32.62 -94.58
C GLU A 396 -0.67 31.46 -93.66
N PHE A 397 -1.89 31.46 -93.06
CA PHE A 397 -2.38 30.39 -92.21
C PHE A 397 -3.65 29.75 -92.75
N ASN A 398 -3.71 28.46 -92.71
CA ASN A 398 -4.92 27.70 -93.02
C ASN A 398 -5.89 27.76 -91.83
N ARG A 399 -7.07 28.33 -92.07
CA ARG A 399 -8.12 28.46 -91.06
C ARG A 399 -8.53 27.11 -90.43
N ASP A 400 -8.53 26.07 -91.26
CA ASP A 400 -8.91 24.73 -90.80
C ASP A 400 -7.86 24.10 -89.88
N GLU A 401 -6.55 24.34 -90.14
CA GLU A 401 -5.44 23.88 -89.24
C GLU A 401 -5.47 24.55 -87.87
N ILE A 402 -5.84 25.84 -87.79
CA ILE A 402 -6.02 26.54 -86.53
C ILE A 402 -7.24 26.05 -85.73
N LEU A 403 -8.35 25.77 -86.43
CA LEU A 403 -9.57 25.25 -85.84
C LEU A 403 -9.31 23.85 -85.28
N ASP A 404 -8.58 22.98 -85.98
CA ASP A 404 -8.23 21.65 -85.46
C ASP A 404 -7.37 21.74 -84.19
N LYS A 405 -6.37 22.61 -84.14
CA LYS A 405 -5.52 22.86 -82.95
C LYS A 405 -6.32 23.44 -81.79
N LEU A 406 -7.24 24.32 -82.05
CA LEU A 406 -8.15 24.86 -81.01
C LEU A 406 -9.13 23.76 -80.52
N GLU A 407 -9.62 22.88 -81.38
CA GLU A 407 -10.48 21.75 -81.00
C GLU A 407 -9.68 20.79 -80.12
N GLU A 408 -8.40 20.51 -80.41
CA GLU A 408 -7.52 19.68 -79.59
C GLU A 408 -7.33 20.28 -78.20
N VAL A 409 -7.03 21.58 -78.08
CA VAL A 409 -6.88 22.27 -76.78
C VAL A 409 -8.21 22.33 -76.01
N TYR A 410 -9.32 22.49 -76.72
CA TYR A 410 -10.66 22.43 -76.11
C TYR A 410 -10.97 21.02 -75.54
N GLU A 411 -10.65 19.96 -76.28
CA GLU A 411 -10.82 18.57 -75.81
C GLU A 411 -9.96 18.28 -74.58
N ILE A 412 -8.71 18.74 -74.56
CA ILE A 412 -7.81 18.62 -73.38
C ILE A 412 -8.38 19.39 -72.19
N SER A 413 -8.90 20.58 -72.38
CA SER A 413 -9.55 21.39 -71.31
C SER A 413 -10.80 20.70 -70.77
N ARG A 414 -11.60 20.13 -71.66
CA ARG A 414 -12.79 19.37 -71.32
C ARG A 414 -12.48 18.16 -70.48
N ASP A 415 -11.48 17.36 -70.87
CA ASP A 415 -11.06 16.17 -70.16
C ASP A 415 -10.53 16.51 -68.73
N ILE A 416 -9.75 17.61 -68.58
CA ILE A 416 -9.32 18.09 -67.26
C ILE A 416 -10.49 18.53 -66.40
N SER A 417 -11.55 19.10 -67.00
CA SER A 417 -12.76 19.54 -66.27
C SER A 417 -13.68 18.41 -65.87
N TYR A 418 -13.76 17.34 -66.65
CA TYR A 418 -14.56 16.17 -66.34
C TYR A 418 -13.96 15.30 -65.22
N ASP A 419 -12.66 15.29 -65.04
CA ASP A 419 -11.99 14.63 -63.90
C ASP A 419 -12.45 15.17 -62.50
N LYS A 420 -13.24 16.26 -62.48
CA LYS A 420 -13.69 16.93 -61.26
C LYS A 420 -15.20 16.79 -60.94
N LYS A 421 -15.99 16.09 -61.75
CA LYS A 421 -17.45 16.10 -61.60
C LYS A 421 -18.08 14.78 -61.16
N ASP A 422 -17.55 14.18 -60.09
CA ASP A 422 -18.19 13.01 -59.52
C ASP A 422 -18.77 13.22 -58.09
N GLU A 423 -19.16 14.41 -57.72
CA GLU A 423 -19.90 14.66 -56.49
C GLU A 423 -20.92 15.78 -56.62
N ALA A 424 -22.09 15.53 -57.25
CA ALA A 424 -23.27 16.36 -56.93
C ALA A 424 -24.56 15.75 -57.51
N GLN A 425 -25.44 15.39 -56.64
CA GLN A 425 -26.90 15.48 -56.71
C GLN A 425 -27.69 14.45 -57.52
N HIS A 426 -28.80 14.05 -56.94
CA HIS A 426 -29.93 13.28 -57.49
C HIS A 426 -30.53 13.90 -58.75
N GLU A 427 -29.82 13.88 -59.85
CA GLU A 427 -30.38 14.27 -61.15
C GLU A 427 -31.17 13.08 -61.75
N ASN A 428 -32.41 13.40 -62.21
CA ASN A 428 -33.23 12.46 -62.94
C ASN A 428 -32.51 12.09 -64.27
N PHE A 429 -31.82 10.95 -64.34
CA PHE A 429 -30.97 10.51 -65.44
C PHE A 429 -31.76 10.36 -66.74
N ALA A 430 -33.04 9.88 -66.68
CA ALA A 430 -33.93 9.73 -67.83
C ALA A 430 -34.20 11.09 -68.49
N ALA A 431 -34.40 12.15 -67.66
CA ALA A 431 -34.60 13.50 -68.17
C ALA A 431 -33.30 14.08 -68.79
N LYS A 432 -32.16 13.84 -68.16
CA LYS A 432 -30.86 14.27 -68.71
C LYS A 432 -30.53 13.59 -70.02
N LEU A 433 -30.82 12.33 -70.17
CA LEU A 433 -30.66 11.58 -71.43
C LEU A 433 -31.59 12.09 -72.52
N SER A 434 -32.88 12.35 -72.16
CA SER A 434 -33.82 12.93 -73.10
C SER A 434 -33.39 14.30 -73.60
N GLN A 435 -32.79 15.13 -72.73
CA GLN A 435 -32.25 16.43 -73.12
C GLN A 435 -31.04 16.29 -74.09
N LEU A 436 -30.14 15.34 -73.80
CA LEU A 436 -29.03 15.06 -74.72
C LEU A 436 -29.57 14.68 -76.09
N ILE A 437 -30.49 13.73 -76.18
CA ILE A 437 -31.06 13.22 -77.44
C ILE A 437 -31.74 14.34 -78.22
N SER A 438 -32.53 15.17 -77.51
CA SER A 438 -33.23 16.32 -78.13
C SER A 438 -32.23 17.32 -78.78
N SER A 439 -31.00 17.44 -78.30
CA SER A 439 -29.96 18.28 -78.87
C SER A 439 -29.39 17.77 -80.21
N PHE A 440 -29.59 16.52 -80.49
CA PHE A 440 -29.20 15.86 -81.74
C PHE A 440 -30.37 15.60 -82.70
N ASP A 441 -31.62 15.67 -82.22
CA ASP A 441 -32.79 15.51 -83.06
C ASP A 441 -32.97 16.70 -83.99
N SER A 442 -33.27 16.48 -85.24
CA SER A 442 -33.34 17.51 -86.23
C SER A 442 -34.31 17.10 -87.39
N ASP A 443 -34.67 18.04 -88.26
CA ASP A 443 -35.51 17.75 -89.44
C ASP A 443 -34.83 16.76 -90.44
N LYS A 444 -33.49 16.67 -90.36
CA LYS A 444 -32.68 15.75 -91.22
C LYS A 444 -32.51 14.35 -90.63
N ALA A 445 -32.54 14.21 -89.29
CA ALA A 445 -32.40 12.93 -88.60
C ALA A 445 -33.28 12.89 -87.36
N LYS A 446 -34.22 11.98 -87.33
CA LYS A 446 -35.15 11.76 -86.21
C LYS A 446 -34.63 10.65 -85.29
N ILE A 447 -34.57 10.92 -83.96
CA ILE A 447 -34.08 9.98 -82.96
C ILE A 447 -35.26 9.46 -82.12
N TYR A 448 -35.44 8.18 -82.12
CA TYR A 448 -36.48 7.49 -81.35
C TYR A 448 -35.86 6.85 -80.13
N LEU A 449 -36.42 7.16 -78.99
CA LEU A 449 -35.99 6.67 -77.68
C LEU A 449 -37.03 5.71 -77.13
N ILE A 450 -36.65 4.49 -76.81
CA ILE A 450 -37.52 3.43 -76.27
C ILE A 450 -36.90 2.93 -74.97
N GLY A 451 -37.71 2.74 -73.91
CA GLY A 451 -37.27 2.17 -72.61
C GLY A 451 -36.46 3.12 -71.74
N ASN A 452 -36.63 4.46 -71.89
CA ASN A 452 -35.96 5.47 -71.06
C ASN A 452 -36.81 5.82 -69.80
N GLU A 453 -37.20 4.79 -69.03
CA GLU A 453 -38.04 4.95 -67.85
C GLU A 453 -37.17 5.08 -66.57
N ASN A 454 -37.66 5.87 -65.57
CA ASN A 454 -36.91 6.09 -64.34
C ASN A 454 -36.66 4.79 -63.54
N GLU A 455 -37.57 3.82 -63.65
CA GLU A 455 -37.49 2.51 -63.02
C GLU A 455 -36.26 1.75 -63.54
N LEU A 456 -36.00 1.76 -64.83
CA LEU A 456 -34.80 1.13 -65.41
C LEU A 456 -33.52 1.77 -64.87
N TRP A 457 -33.49 3.09 -64.81
CA TRP A 457 -32.29 3.81 -64.35
C TRP A 457 -32.08 3.74 -62.82
N SER A 458 -33.11 3.44 -62.04
CA SER A 458 -33.01 3.33 -60.58
C SER A 458 -32.08 2.18 -60.14
N ILE A 459 -32.01 1.11 -60.94
CA ILE A 459 -31.20 -0.10 -60.65
C ILE A 459 -29.79 -0.04 -61.26
N ILE A 460 -29.48 0.99 -62.03
CA ILE A 460 -28.15 1.17 -62.66
C ILE A 460 -27.28 2.03 -61.78
N SER A 461 -26.03 1.59 -61.56
CA SER A 461 -25.08 2.35 -60.72
C SER A 461 -24.74 3.73 -61.32
N HIS A 462 -24.36 4.69 -60.47
CA HIS A 462 -23.96 6.01 -60.91
C HIS A 462 -22.81 5.99 -61.91
N GLN A 463 -21.86 5.12 -61.73
CA GLN A 463 -20.71 4.93 -62.62
C GLN A 463 -21.20 4.43 -64.00
N ALA A 464 -22.08 3.43 -64.03
CA ALA A 464 -22.61 2.88 -65.29
C ALA A 464 -23.44 3.95 -66.05
N LYS A 465 -24.26 4.74 -65.33
CA LYS A 465 -25.00 5.86 -65.93
C LYS A 465 -24.06 6.87 -66.62
N ALA A 466 -22.94 7.24 -65.93
CA ALA A 466 -21.99 8.17 -66.48
C ALA A 466 -21.33 7.63 -67.76
N GLU A 467 -20.94 6.34 -67.75
CA GLU A 467 -20.30 5.71 -68.93
C GLU A 467 -21.30 5.55 -70.08
N ILE A 468 -22.56 5.13 -69.82
CA ILE A 468 -23.60 5.06 -70.87
C ILE A 468 -23.89 6.45 -71.46
N PHE A 469 -23.98 7.50 -70.65
CA PHE A 469 -24.19 8.83 -71.14
C PHE A 469 -23.12 9.25 -72.13
N LEU A 470 -21.84 9.02 -71.81
CA LEU A 470 -20.73 9.32 -72.67
C LEU A 470 -20.73 8.50 -73.95
N VAL A 471 -21.08 7.21 -73.86
CA VAL A 471 -21.18 6.33 -74.99
C VAL A 471 -22.31 6.79 -75.95
N ILE A 472 -23.47 7.14 -75.43
CA ILE A 472 -24.57 7.66 -76.26
C ILE A 472 -24.17 8.96 -76.93
N GLN A 473 -23.54 9.89 -76.19
CA GLN A 473 -23.06 11.14 -76.74
C GLN A 473 -22.07 10.93 -77.90
N GLU A 474 -21.15 9.97 -77.77
CA GLU A 474 -20.19 9.60 -78.79
C GLU A 474 -20.86 9.00 -80.01
N LEU A 475 -21.83 8.04 -79.82
CA LEU A 475 -22.56 7.45 -80.90
C LEU A 475 -23.39 8.47 -81.69
N LEU A 476 -24.06 9.38 -81.01
CA LEU A 476 -24.85 10.45 -81.67
C LEU A 476 -23.96 11.48 -82.38
N THR A 477 -22.79 11.76 -81.83
CA THR A 477 -21.79 12.63 -82.46
C THR A 477 -21.29 12.00 -83.76
N ASN A 478 -20.94 10.70 -83.73
CA ASN A 478 -20.50 9.95 -84.87
C ASN A 478 -21.63 9.84 -85.93
N MET A 479 -22.86 9.64 -85.53
CA MET A 479 -24.01 9.65 -86.42
C MET A 479 -24.13 10.97 -87.16
N LYS A 480 -24.06 12.10 -86.42
CA LYS A 480 -24.17 13.45 -86.99
C LYS A 480 -23.03 13.77 -87.98
N LYS A 481 -21.78 13.29 -87.67
CA LYS A 481 -20.61 13.60 -88.49
C LYS A 481 -20.49 12.65 -89.72
N HIS A 482 -20.91 11.37 -89.59
CA HIS A 482 -20.47 10.37 -90.56
C HIS A 482 -21.63 9.51 -91.16
N SER A 483 -22.79 9.37 -90.49
CA SER A 483 -23.75 8.33 -90.85
C SER A 483 -24.71 8.72 -92.00
N GLN A 484 -25.01 9.99 -92.18
CA GLN A 484 -26.08 10.47 -93.08
C GLN A 484 -27.45 9.82 -92.79
N ALA A 485 -27.66 9.33 -91.62
CA ALA A 485 -28.90 8.69 -91.22
C ALA A 485 -30.03 9.70 -91.07
N SER A 486 -31.24 9.27 -91.53
CA SER A 486 -32.46 10.07 -91.33
C SER A 486 -33.27 9.54 -90.11
N ARG A 487 -32.94 8.38 -89.60
CA ARG A 487 -33.62 7.77 -88.46
C ARG A 487 -32.62 7.00 -87.59
N VAL A 488 -32.67 7.29 -86.26
CA VAL A 488 -31.91 6.57 -85.22
C VAL A 488 -32.88 6.01 -84.19
N VAL A 489 -32.63 4.81 -83.71
CA VAL A 489 -33.40 4.18 -82.63
C VAL A 489 -32.42 3.80 -81.50
N LEU A 490 -32.68 4.29 -80.31
CA LEU A 490 -32.07 3.88 -79.08
C LEU A 490 -33.10 3.13 -78.24
N ASN A 491 -32.82 1.87 -77.91
CA ASN A 491 -33.71 1.05 -77.11
C ASN A 491 -32.96 0.50 -75.92
N PHE A 492 -33.50 0.73 -74.72
CA PHE A 492 -32.97 0.26 -73.45
C PHE A 492 -33.89 -0.78 -72.87
N LYS A 493 -33.33 -1.87 -72.35
CA LYS A 493 -34.08 -2.90 -71.62
C LYS A 493 -33.22 -3.57 -70.56
N GLN A 494 -33.89 -4.14 -69.56
CA GLN A 494 -33.29 -5.05 -68.60
C GLN A 494 -33.84 -6.47 -68.87
N GLU A 495 -32.96 -7.42 -68.90
CA GLU A 495 -33.33 -8.83 -69.06
C GLU A 495 -32.29 -9.74 -68.34
N ASN A 496 -32.74 -10.69 -67.51
CA ASN A 496 -31.87 -11.65 -66.81
C ASN A 496 -30.68 -10.98 -66.03
N GLN A 497 -30.96 -9.90 -65.27
CA GLN A 497 -29.96 -9.12 -64.51
C GLN A 497 -28.86 -8.48 -65.38
N GLN A 498 -29.16 -8.31 -66.67
CA GLN A 498 -28.29 -7.55 -67.58
C GLN A 498 -29.02 -6.34 -68.13
N PHE A 499 -28.27 -5.26 -68.29
CA PHE A 499 -28.71 -4.09 -69.04
C PHE A 499 -28.36 -4.27 -70.51
N TYR A 500 -29.30 -3.89 -71.38
CA TYR A 500 -29.10 -3.91 -72.84
C TYR A 500 -29.40 -2.51 -73.39
N MET A 501 -28.49 -1.99 -74.22
CA MET A 501 -28.72 -0.82 -75.06
C MET A 501 -28.53 -1.24 -76.52
N ASN A 502 -29.55 -1.04 -77.32
CA ASN A 502 -29.48 -1.24 -78.76
C ASN A 502 -29.52 0.12 -79.46
N TYR A 503 -28.47 0.42 -80.17
CA TYR A 503 -28.42 1.55 -81.09
C TYR A 503 -28.59 1.03 -82.50
N SER A 504 -29.43 1.72 -83.34
CA SER A 504 -29.59 1.42 -84.73
C SER A 504 -29.85 2.69 -85.53
N ASP A 505 -29.11 2.89 -86.59
CA ASP A 505 -29.39 3.98 -87.56
C ASP A 505 -29.55 3.40 -89.01
N ASN A 506 -30.15 4.19 -89.91
CA ASN A 506 -30.38 3.82 -91.31
C ASN A 506 -29.39 4.55 -92.25
N GLY A 507 -28.20 4.91 -91.75
CA GLY A 507 -27.19 5.60 -92.52
C GLY A 507 -26.36 4.69 -93.43
N ILE A 508 -25.18 5.15 -93.81
CA ILE A 508 -24.27 4.45 -94.75
C ILE A 508 -23.56 3.27 -94.12
N GLY A 509 -23.67 3.06 -92.78
CA GLY A 509 -23.00 1.98 -92.02
C GLY A 509 -21.46 2.19 -91.95
N ILE A 510 -20.80 1.12 -91.51
CA ILE A 510 -19.33 1.12 -91.37
C ILE A 510 -18.81 -0.05 -92.22
N SER A 511 -17.98 0.22 -93.24
CA SER A 511 -17.43 -0.79 -94.12
C SER A 511 -16.19 -1.55 -93.52
N GLU A 512 -15.45 -0.93 -92.63
CA GLU A 512 -14.34 -1.56 -91.85
C GLU A 512 -14.24 -0.95 -90.48
N LEU A 513 -14.10 -1.81 -89.43
CA LEU A 513 -13.82 -1.39 -88.05
C LEU A 513 -12.37 -0.89 -87.98
N ASN A 514 -12.12 0.37 -88.30
CA ASN A 514 -10.80 0.96 -88.21
C ASN A 514 -10.49 1.38 -86.76
N PRO A 515 -9.38 0.92 -86.14
CA PRO A 515 -9.08 1.16 -84.72
C PRO A 515 -8.82 2.64 -84.32
N LYS A 516 -8.85 3.56 -85.29
CA LYS A 516 -8.62 5.00 -85.04
C LYS A 516 -9.86 5.84 -84.81
N ASN A 517 -11.05 5.28 -84.86
CA ASN A 517 -12.31 6.01 -84.73
C ASN A 517 -12.85 5.85 -83.30
N GLY A 518 -13.57 6.83 -82.75
CA GLY A 518 -14.15 6.91 -81.37
C GLY A 518 -14.88 5.68 -80.83
N LEU A 519 -15.16 4.67 -81.68
CA LEU A 519 -15.74 3.39 -81.31
C LEU A 519 -14.87 2.58 -80.34
N GLN A 520 -13.52 2.81 -80.36
CA GLN A 520 -12.61 2.11 -79.43
C GLN A 520 -12.82 2.63 -77.99
N ASN A 521 -13.15 3.92 -77.83
CA ASN A 521 -13.52 4.50 -76.53
C ASN A 521 -14.83 3.89 -76.01
N THR A 522 -15.82 3.64 -76.87
CA THR A 522 -17.06 2.93 -76.53
C THR A 522 -16.78 1.54 -75.99
N VAL A 523 -15.95 0.75 -76.67
CA VAL A 523 -15.56 -0.61 -76.20
C VAL A 523 -14.83 -0.53 -74.85
N SER A 524 -13.85 0.37 -74.69
CA SER A 524 -13.11 0.53 -73.44
C SER A 524 -14.00 0.90 -72.24
N ARG A 525 -14.97 1.83 -72.46
CA ARG A 525 -15.89 2.27 -71.45
C ARG A 525 -16.83 1.16 -70.98
N ILE A 526 -17.36 0.40 -71.94
CA ILE A 526 -18.27 -0.71 -71.62
C ILE A 526 -17.51 -1.90 -71.01
N SER A 527 -16.26 -2.15 -71.41
CA SER A 527 -15.40 -3.16 -70.78
C SER A 527 -15.10 -2.81 -69.29
N SER A 528 -15.01 -1.54 -68.91
CA SER A 528 -14.87 -1.09 -67.51
C SER A 528 -16.07 -1.48 -66.63
N LEU A 529 -17.24 -1.68 -67.23
CA LEU A 529 -18.49 -2.15 -66.63
C LEU A 529 -18.62 -3.68 -66.69
N LYS A 530 -17.56 -4.39 -67.11
CA LYS A 530 -17.62 -5.86 -67.38
C LYS A 530 -18.65 -6.22 -68.44
N GLY A 531 -18.89 -5.35 -69.41
CA GLY A 531 -19.84 -5.50 -70.49
C GLY A 531 -19.19 -5.77 -71.81
N ASP A 532 -20.02 -6.13 -72.81
CA ASP A 532 -19.65 -6.42 -74.19
C ASP A 532 -20.33 -5.42 -75.14
N VAL A 533 -19.65 -5.15 -76.23
CA VAL A 533 -20.18 -4.33 -77.37
C VAL A 533 -20.11 -5.19 -78.61
N ILE A 534 -21.27 -5.37 -79.28
CA ILE A 534 -21.40 -6.17 -80.51
C ILE A 534 -21.79 -5.23 -81.64
N PHE A 535 -21.00 -5.18 -82.67
CA PHE A 535 -21.29 -4.43 -83.91
C PHE A 535 -21.86 -5.41 -84.95
N GLU A 536 -23.11 -5.21 -85.38
CA GLU A 536 -23.71 -5.99 -86.45
C GLU A 536 -23.45 -5.26 -87.77
N THR A 537 -22.58 -5.85 -88.60
CA THR A 537 -22.12 -5.26 -89.88
C THR A 537 -22.60 -6.01 -91.11
N GLU A 538 -23.12 -7.23 -90.93
CA GLU A 538 -23.58 -8.09 -92.08
C GLU A 538 -25.09 -7.90 -92.35
N ASN A 539 -25.47 -7.58 -93.64
CA ASN A 539 -26.84 -7.47 -94.14
C ASN A 539 -27.75 -6.41 -93.48
N VAL A 540 -27.20 -5.30 -93.04
CA VAL A 540 -27.98 -4.23 -92.43
C VAL A 540 -27.76 -2.92 -93.17
N ASN A 541 -28.85 -2.19 -93.56
CA ASN A 541 -28.74 -0.83 -94.05
C ASN A 541 -28.54 0.06 -92.79
N GLY A 542 -27.31 0.62 -92.58
CA GLY A 542 -26.93 1.45 -91.45
C GLY A 542 -26.01 0.78 -90.45
N LEU A 543 -25.88 1.41 -89.26
CA LEU A 543 -25.07 0.87 -88.15
C LEU A 543 -25.99 0.34 -87.06
N LYS A 544 -25.68 -0.88 -86.57
CA LYS A 544 -26.35 -1.44 -85.39
C LYS A 544 -25.33 -1.89 -84.36
N ILE A 545 -25.53 -1.44 -83.11
CA ILE A 545 -24.64 -1.69 -81.97
C ILE A 545 -25.49 -2.25 -80.80
N ILE A 546 -25.07 -3.36 -80.27
CA ILE A 546 -25.69 -3.94 -79.06
C ILE A 546 -24.67 -3.85 -77.93
N ILE A 547 -25.02 -3.17 -76.86
CA ILE A 547 -24.25 -3.07 -75.63
C ILE A 547 -24.97 -3.82 -74.55
N LYS A 548 -24.24 -4.65 -73.81
CA LYS A 548 -24.77 -5.38 -72.64
C LYS A 548 -23.74 -5.36 -71.52
N PHE A 549 -24.22 -5.24 -70.25
CA PHE A 549 -23.39 -5.35 -69.06
C PHE A 549 -24.25 -5.81 -67.87
N PRO A 550 -23.63 -6.47 -66.83
CA PRO A 550 -24.36 -6.95 -65.68
C PRO A 550 -24.78 -5.78 -64.80
N ILE A 551 -26.04 -5.83 -64.29
CA ILE A 551 -26.56 -4.91 -63.29
C ILE A 551 -26.07 -5.45 -61.93
N LEU A 552 -25.10 -4.73 -61.27
CA LEU A 552 -24.52 -5.08 -59.98
C LEU A 552 -25.29 -4.39 -58.84
#